data_8f324f3e22b265a41ea5e624b837af96
#
_entry.id   8f324f3e22b265a41ea5e624b837af96
#
_cell.length_a   1.000
_cell.length_b   1.000
_cell.length_c   1.000
_cell.angle_alpha   90.00
_cell.angle_beta   90.00
_cell.angle_gamma   90.00
#
_symmetry.space_group_name_H-M   'P 1'
#
loop_
_entity.id
_entity.type
_entity.pdbx_description
1 polymer ?
#
loop_
_entity_poly.entity_id
_entity_poly.type
_entity_poly.pdbx_seq_one_letter_code
_entity_poly.pdbx_strand_id
1 'polypeptide(L)'
;MGDATLSAWMHALIEYVRSGEPDLTNRQMALLMLVYLTPGPHTVRGLARTLGVSKPVVTRALNTLGGLGYLRRERDQDDRRNVFVVRTNDGASFLEGFKRYLDLGAGASEGQQPSFEERRKEPAFASR
;
A
#
# COMPACT_ATOMS: atom_id res chain seq x y z
N MET A 1 -1.89 -13.08 -16.60
CA MET A 1 -2.57 -12.28 -15.59
C MET A 1 -3.97 -11.96 -16.09
N GLY A 2 -4.99 -12.39 -15.42
CA GLY A 2 -6.36 -12.23 -15.85
C GLY A 2 -7.20 -11.46 -14.86
N ASP A 3 -8.50 -11.49 -15.08
CA ASP A 3 -9.47 -10.79 -14.26
C ASP A 3 -9.46 -11.24 -12.80
N ALA A 4 -9.01 -12.47 -12.52
CA ALA A 4 -8.94 -13.00 -11.16
C ALA A 4 -8.02 -12.15 -10.27
N THR A 5 -6.90 -11.68 -10.80
CA THR A 5 -5.98 -10.82 -10.05
C THR A 5 -6.60 -9.46 -9.77
N LEU A 6 -7.22 -8.86 -10.78
CA LEU A 6 -7.89 -7.58 -10.60
C LEU A 6 -9.10 -7.71 -9.67
N SER A 7 -9.81 -8.82 -9.76
CA SER A 7 -10.95 -9.09 -8.89
C SER A 7 -10.52 -9.22 -7.43
N ALA A 8 -9.40 -9.91 -7.18
CA ALA A 8 -8.84 -10.01 -5.84
C ALA A 8 -8.45 -8.63 -5.29
N TRP A 9 -7.81 -7.80 -6.11
CA TRP A 9 -7.46 -6.42 -5.77
C TRP A 9 -8.72 -5.61 -5.43
N MET A 10 -9.73 -5.71 -6.26
CA MET A 10 -11.00 -4.99 -6.06
C MET A 10 -11.62 -5.37 -4.71
N HIS A 11 -11.70 -6.65 -4.40
CA HIS A 11 -12.25 -7.11 -3.13
C HIS A 11 -11.44 -6.58 -1.95
N ALA A 12 -10.10 -6.62 -2.05
CA ALA A 12 -9.24 -6.09 -1.00
C ALA A 12 -9.46 -4.60 -0.80
N LEU A 13 -9.57 -3.84 -1.87
CA LEU A 13 -9.79 -2.39 -1.78
C LEU A 13 -11.17 -2.07 -1.17
N ILE A 14 -12.20 -2.82 -1.55
CA ILE A 14 -13.53 -2.64 -0.97
C ILE A 14 -13.51 -2.90 0.53
N GLU A 15 -12.88 -3.98 0.96
CA GLU A 15 -12.77 -4.29 2.39
C GLU A 15 -11.94 -3.24 3.13
N TYR A 16 -10.88 -2.75 2.50
CA TYR A 16 -10.06 -1.69 3.05
C TYR A 16 -10.89 -0.41 3.27
N VAL A 17 -11.65 -0.01 2.25
CA VAL A 17 -12.51 1.17 2.36
C VAL A 17 -13.55 1.00 3.46
N ARG A 18 -14.14 -0.20 3.57
CA ARG A 18 -15.15 -0.50 4.59
C ARG A 18 -14.59 -0.57 6.00
N SER A 19 -13.30 -0.83 6.13
CA SER A 19 -12.67 -1.06 7.43
C SER A 19 -12.64 0.16 8.33
N GLY A 20 -12.74 1.36 7.75
CA GLY A 20 -12.55 2.60 8.49
C GLY A 20 -11.10 2.90 8.83
N GLU A 21 -10.16 2.06 8.39
CA GLU A 21 -8.74 2.32 8.53
C GLU A 21 -8.34 3.55 7.70
N PRO A 22 -7.22 4.22 8.04
CA PRO A 22 -6.78 5.37 7.27
C PRO A 22 -6.64 5.06 5.78
N ASP A 23 -7.20 5.92 4.95
CA ASP A 23 -7.20 5.74 3.50
C ASP A 23 -5.90 6.29 2.92
N LEU A 24 -4.92 5.41 2.78
CA LEU A 24 -3.60 5.78 2.28
C LEU A 24 -3.62 5.98 0.77
N THR A 25 -2.91 7.00 0.31
CA THR A 25 -2.67 7.16 -1.13
C THR A 25 -1.80 6.01 -1.64
N ASN A 26 -1.79 5.79 -2.96
CA ASN A 26 -0.91 4.79 -3.56
C ASN A 26 0.55 5.04 -3.21
N ARG A 27 0.96 6.31 -3.19
CA ARG A 27 2.32 6.69 -2.85
C ARG A 27 2.66 6.34 -1.41
N GLN A 28 1.76 6.62 -0.48
CA GLN A 28 1.92 6.27 0.93
C GLN A 28 1.95 4.76 1.13
N MET A 29 1.05 4.04 0.47
CA MET A 29 1.01 2.58 0.57
C MET A 29 2.26 1.94 -0.02
N ALA A 30 2.73 2.42 -1.17
CA ALA A 30 3.95 1.91 -1.80
C ALA A 30 5.17 2.13 -0.89
N LEU A 31 5.25 3.31 -0.28
CA LEU A 31 6.34 3.62 0.64
C LEU A 31 6.30 2.71 1.86
N LEU A 32 5.14 2.51 2.43
CA LEU A 32 4.96 1.64 3.59
C LEU A 32 5.38 0.21 3.27
N MET A 33 4.89 -0.33 2.16
CA MET A 33 5.24 -1.68 1.74
C MET A 33 6.73 -1.82 1.46
N LEU A 34 7.33 -0.82 0.84
CA LEU A 34 8.76 -0.84 0.52
C LEU A 34 9.60 -0.98 1.79
N VAL A 35 9.25 -0.24 2.84
CA VAL A 35 9.96 -0.31 4.11
C VAL A 35 9.77 -1.67 4.79
N TYR A 36 8.60 -2.26 4.70
CA TYR A 36 8.28 -3.50 5.40
C TYR A 36 8.67 -4.76 4.63
N LEU A 37 8.64 -4.72 3.30
CA LEU A 37 8.81 -5.92 2.48
C LEU A 37 10.19 -6.05 1.85
N THR A 38 11.04 -5.04 1.95
CA THR A 38 12.39 -5.11 1.42
C THR A 38 13.42 -4.91 2.53
N PRO A 39 14.64 -5.46 2.37
CA PRO A 39 15.65 -5.31 3.41
C PRO A 39 16.09 -3.87 3.60
N GLY A 40 16.27 -3.48 4.85
CA GLY A 40 16.83 -2.18 5.21
C GLY A 40 18.37 -2.24 5.30
N PRO A 41 18.96 -1.15 5.75
CA PRO A 41 18.32 0.06 6.25
C PRO A 41 17.70 0.91 5.13
N HIS A 42 16.63 1.62 5.45
CA HIS A 42 15.95 2.52 4.52
C HIS A 42 16.22 3.96 4.89
N THR A 43 16.58 4.78 3.89
CA THR A 43 16.77 6.21 4.07
C THR A 43 15.76 6.97 3.22
N VAL A 44 15.46 8.21 3.60
CA VAL A 44 14.57 9.08 2.81
C VAL A 44 15.08 9.19 1.36
N ARG A 45 16.39 9.37 1.20
CA ARG A 45 17.00 9.48 -0.12
C ARG A 45 16.84 8.20 -0.94
N GLY A 46 17.08 7.05 -0.32
CA GLY A 46 16.95 5.76 -0.99
C GLY A 46 15.52 5.46 -1.40
N LEU A 47 14.57 5.78 -0.53
CA LEU A 47 13.15 5.58 -0.82
C LEU A 47 12.69 6.49 -1.97
N ALA A 48 13.13 7.75 -1.97
CA ALA A 48 12.83 8.68 -3.07
C ALA A 48 13.34 8.15 -4.40
N ARG A 49 14.56 7.63 -4.41
CA ARG A 49 15.16 7.05 -5.62
C ARG A 49 14.35 5.85 -6.12
N THR A 50 14.00 4.94 -5.23
CA THR A 50 13.25 3.73 -5.60
C THR A 50 11.87 4.08 -6.13
N LEU A 51 11.19 5.04 -5.51
CA LEU A 51 9.85 5.45 -5.94
C LEU A 51 9.86 6.40 -7.14
N GLY A 52 11.04 6.92 -7.52
CA GLY A 52 11.13 7.86 -8.62
C GLY A 52 10.47 9.20 -8.33
N VAL A 53 10.51 9.65 -7.08
CA VAL A 53 9.92 10.93 -6.65
C VAL A 53 10.97 11.76 -5.92
N SER A 54 10.66 13.02 -5.67
CA SER A 54 11.57 13.91 -4.95
C SER A 54 11.57 13.64 -3.44
N LYS A 55 12.63 14.07 -2.77
CA LYS A 55 12.72 13.95 -1.32
C LYS A 55 11.56 14.65 -0.59
N PRO A 56 11.14 15.86 -0.98
CA PRO A 56 9.97 16.50 -0.34
C PRO A 56 8.70 15.68 -0.45
N VAL A 57 8.51 14.95 -1.55
CA VAL A 57 7.36 14.07 -1.74
C VAL A 57 7.40 12.93 -0.72
N VAL A 58 8.56 12.31 -0.55
CA VAL A 58 8.73 11.24 0.47
C VAL A 58 8.53 11.82 1.86
N THR A 59 9.09 12.98 2.15
CA THR A 59 8.97 13.62 3.47
C THR A 59 7.49 13.86 3.83
N ARG A 60 6.69 14.33 2.87
CA ARG A 60 5.25 14.54 3.11
C ARG A 60 4.53 13.24 3.40
N ALA A 61 4.84 12.18 2.64
CA ALA A 61 4.26 10.87 2.90
C ALA A 61 4.67 10.35 4.28
N LEU A 62 5.93 10.55 4.66
CA LEU A 62 6.42 10.16 5.98
C LEU A 62 5.77 10.95 7.11
N ASN A 63 5.45 12.22 6.87
CA ASN A 63 4.72 13.01 7.87
C ASN A 63 3.36 12.39 8.17
N THR A 64 2.65 11.96 7.14
CA THR A 64 1.36 11.29 7.30
C THR A 64 1.53 9.94 7.98
N LEU A 65 2.42 9.10 7.47
CA LEU A 65 2.62 7.74 8.00
C LEU A 65 3.19 7.77 9.42
N GLY A 66 4.04 8.73 9.71
CA GLY A 66 4.57 8.93 11.07
C GLY A 66 3.49 9.40 12.03
N GLY A 67 2.60 10.29 11.57
CA GLY A 67 1.46 10.74 12.37
C GLY A 67 0.50 9.62 12.70
N LEU A 68 0.37 8.63 11.81
CA LEU A 68 -0.44 7.44 12.04
C LEU A 68 0.29 6.39 12.90
N GLY A 69 1.58 6.57 13.13
CA GLY A 69 2.37 5.62 13.90
C GLY A 69 2.84 4.42 13.11
N TYR A 70 2.74 4.45 11.78
CA TYR A 70 3.07 3.29 10.95
C TYR A 70 4.53 3.20 10.57
N LEU A 71 5.25 4.31 10.68
CA LEU A 71 6.70 4.40 10.48
C LEU A 71 7.26 5.39 11.47
N ARG A 72 8.57 5.30 11.71
CA ARG A 72 9.28 6.27 12.55
C ARG A 72 10.54 6.70 11.81
N ARG A 73 10.91 7.94 11.96
CA ARG A 73 12.16 8.48 11.42
C ARG A 73 13.21 8.56 12.51
N GLU A 74 14.43 8.17 12.16
CA GLU A 74 15.58 8.31 13.06
C GLU A 74 16.70 9.00 12.30
N ARG A 75 17.25 10.04 12.89
CA ARG A 75 18.38 10.74 12.28
C ARG A 75 19.65 9.92 12.46
N ASP A 76 20.43 9.85 11.39
CA ASP A 76 21.73 9.19 11.43
C ASP A 76 22.68 10.05 12.28
N GLN A 77 23.22 9.49 13.37
CA GLN A 77 24.10 10.23 14.26
C GLN A 77 25.46 10.47 13.65
N ASP A 78 25.89 9.62 12.72
CA ASP A 78 27.18 9.76 12.05
C ASP A 78 27.10 10.74 10.88
N ASP A 79 25.94 10.84 10.22
CA ASP A 79 25.72 11.77 9.12
C ASP A 79 24.30 12.34 9.22
N ARG A 80 24.17 13.54 9.75
CA ARG A 80 22.87 14.18 10.00
C ARG A 80 22.08 14.46 8.72
N ARG A 81 22.69 14.35 7.55
CA ARG A 81 21.98 14.49 6.28
C ARG A 81 21.14 13.27 5.95
N ASN A 82 21.45 12.13 6.58
CA ASN A 82 20.67 10.90 6.41
C ASN A 82 19.58 10.81 7.46
N VAL A 83 18.40 10.42 7.03
CA VAL A 83 17.29 10.10 7.91
C VAL A 83 16.88 8.68 7.61
N PHE A 84 16.94 7.82 8.61
CA PHE A 84 16.48 6.44 8.51
C PHE A 84 14.98 6.37 8.73
N VAL A 85 14.35 5.44 8.02
CA VAL A 85 12.93 5.15 8.18
C VAL A 85 12.81 3.74 8.73
N VAL A 86 12.19 3.61 9.89
CA VAL A 86 12.14 2.35 10.62
C VAL A 86 10.70 1.90 10.83
N ARG A 87 10.54 0.59 11.00
CA ARG A 87 9.26 -0.08 11.18
C ARG A 87 8.74 0.14 12.61
N THR A 88 7.43 0.02 12.76
CA THR A 88 6.76 0.03 14.06
C THR A 88 5.82 -1.16 14.16
N ASN A 89 5.40 -1.48 15.39
CA ASN A 89 4.41 -2.54 15.60
C ASN A 89 3.07 -2.18 14.95
N ASP A 90 2.66 -0.92 15.04
CA ASP A 90 1.38 -0.47 14.46
C ASP A 90 1.39 -0.57 12.93
N GLY A 91 2.50 -0.25 12.29
CA GLY A 91 2.63 -0.39 10.85
C GLY A 91 2.57 -1.85 10.41
N ALA A 92 3.22 -2.72 11.16
CA ALA A 92 3.17 -4.17 10.90
C ALA A 92 1.74 -4.68 11.02
N SER A 93 1.02 -4.28 12.05
CA SER A 93 -0.39 -4.69 12.26
C SER A 93 -1.29 -4.18 11.14
N PHE A 94 -1.07 -2.96 10.70
CA PHE A 94 -1.84 -2.40 9.58
C PHE A 94 -1.66 -3.24 8.31
N LEU A 95 -0.42 -3.55 7.97
CA LEU A 95 -0.12 -4.35 6.77
C LEU A 95 -0.61 -5.78 6.88
N GLU A 96 -0.57 -6.38 8.08
CA GLU A 96 -1.16 -7.70 8.29
C GLU A 96 -2.66 -7.69 8.03
N GLY A 97 -3.35 -6.63 8.45
CA GLY A 97 -4.77 -6.46 8.15
C GLY A 97 -5.03 -6.34 6.66
N PHE A 98 -4.22 -5.54 5.97
CA PHE A 98 -4.35 -5.37 4.53
C PHE A 98 -4.08 -6.68 3.79
N LYS A 99 -3.07 -7.43 4.22
CA LYS A 99 -2.77 -8.74 3.65
C LYS A 99 -3.96 -9.69 3.76
N ARG A 100 -4.67 -9.68 4.89
CA ARG A 100 -5.88 -10.51 5.03
C ARG A 100 -6.95 -10.15 4.02
N TYR A 101 -7.11 -8.86 3.70
CA TYR A 101 -8.07 -8.45 2.66
C TYR A 101 -7.67 -9.03 1.30
N LEU A 102 -6.37 -9.01 0.98
CA LEU A 102 -5.88 -9.59 -0.26
C LEU A 102 -6.11 -11.10 -0.31
N ASP A 103 -5.85 -11.80 0.78
CA ASP A 103 -6.05 -13.26 0.85
C ASP A 103 -7.53 -13.61 0.71
N LEU A 104 -8.41 -12.88 1.36
CA LEU A 104 -9.86 -13.07 1.23
C LEU A 104 -10.32 -12.76 -0.21
N GLY A 105 -9.79 -11.70 -0.79
CA GLY A 105 -10.08 -11.33 -2.18
C GLY A 105 -9.63 -12.41 -3.16
N ALA A 106 -8.47 -13.02 -2.93
CA ALA A 106 -7.98 -14.10 -3.77
C ALA A 106 -8.92 -15.31 -3.71
N GLY A 107 -9.40 -15.68 -2.50
CA GLY A 107 -10.39 -16.74 -2.36
C GLY A 107 -11.70 -16.41 -3.04
N ALA A 108 -12.17 -15.18 -2.91
CA ALA A 108 -13.40 -14.73 -3.53
C ALA A 108 -13.32 -14.70 -5.06
N SER A 109 -12.11 -14.51 -5.62
CA SER A 109 -11.92 -14.43 -7.07
C SER A 109 -11.76 -15.80 -7.75
N GLU A 110 -11.75 -16.88 -7.01
CA GLU A 110 -11.64 -18.23 -7.58
C GLU A 110 -12.90 -18.70 -8.30
N GLY A 111 -14.01 -18.00 -8.14
CA GLY A 111 -15.24 -18.30 -8.86
C GLY A 111 -15.15 -17.89 -10.33
N GLN A 112 -16.08 -18.42 -11.13
CA GLN A 112 -16.18 -18.06 -12.53
C GLN A 112 -16.70 -16.62 -12.65
N GLN A 113 -15.86 -15.74 -13.16
CA GLN A 113 -16.25 -14.38 -13.41
C GLN A 113 -16.04 -14.04 -14.89
N PRO A 114 -16.91 -13.19 -15.46
CA PRO A 114 -16.72 -12.76 -16.84
C PRO A 114 -15.36 -12.07 -17.01
N SER A 115 -14.75 -12.24 -18.16
CA SER A 115 -13.51 -11.56 -18.49
C SER A 115 -13.73 -10.05 -18.54
N PHE A 116 -12.63 -9.30 -18.47
CA PHE A 116 -12.68 -7.85 -18.58
C PHE A 116 -13.31 -7.41 -19.91
N GLU A 117 -13.00 -8.14 -20.98
CA GLU A 117 -13.56 -7.87 -22.31
C GLU A 117 -15.08 -8.10 -22.37
N GLU A 118 -15.55 -9.14 -21.72
CA GLU A 118 -16.98 -9.45 -21.66
C GLU A 118 -17.72 -8.36 -20.87
N ARG A 119 -17.16 -7.91 -19.75
CA ARG A 119 -17.78 -6.86 -18.92
C ARG A 119 -17.87 -5.54 -19.65
N ARG A 120 -16.91 -5.25 -20.52
CA ARG A 120 -16.91 -4.00 -21.28
C ARG A 120 -18.10 -3.87 -22.20
N LYS A 121 -18.72 -4.98 -22.59
CA LYS A 121 -19.88 -4.99 -23.46
C LYS A 121 -21.19 -4.76 -22.72
N GLU A 122 -21.19 -4.80 -21.41
CA GLU A 122 -22.39 -4.58 -20.61
C GLU A 122 -22.70 -3.09 -20.49
N PRO A 123 -24.00 -2.71 -20.50
CA PRO A 123 -24.37 -1.32 -20.23
C PRO A 123 -23.93 -0.89 -18.82
N ALA A 124 -23.51 0.36 -18.69
CA ALA A 124 -22.96 0.87 -17.44
C ALA A 124 -23.93 0.81 -16.25
N PHE A 125 -25.22 0.78 -16.50
CA PHE A 125 -26.24 0.74 -15.45
C PHE A 125 -26.97 -0.60 -15.35
N ALA A 126 -26.45 -1.65 -15.95
CA ALA A 126 -27.07 -2.97 -15.92
C ALA A 126 -26.81 -3.72 -14.61
N SER A 127 -25.97 -3.20 -13.75
CA SER A 127 -25.50 -3.89 -12.55
C SER A 127 -26.29 -3.57 -11.27
N ARG A 128 -27.53 -3.16 -11.40
CA ARG A 128 -28.37 -2.92 -10.23
C ARG A 128 -29.09 -4.16 -9.77
#